data_02f88b44a3fa241ed86a1f74aa4229e0
#
_entry.id   02f88b44a3fa241ed86a1f74aa4229e0
#
_cell.length_a   1.000
_cell.length_b   1.000
_cell.length_c   1.000
_cell.angle_alpha   90.00
_cell.angle_beta   90.00
_cell.angle_gamma   90.00
#
_symmetry.space_group_name_H-M   'P 1'
#
loop_
_entity.id
_entity.type
_entity.pdbx_description
1 polymer ?
#
loop_
_entity_poly.entity_id
_entity_poly.type
_entity_poly.pdbx_seq_one_letter_code
_entity_poly.pdbx_strand_id
1 'polypeptide(L)'
;VTARDLNGPARNELKTLSKDNAEQVARHLAMAARLIDDDPALAHEHALAASRSAGRIAVVRETVAVTAYTIGDFALALRELRTYRRISGKDDQIALMVDSERGVGRPDRALEVGRAVDRSTLPVDVRVELAIAMSGARLDLGETDRALQELDIPELDPDRAFSWSPALFAARAAVLEELGRDEEAAQWQHRADVAAAAIGEQDADSETMEIDEIDEIELDDDAEEDLAPDASAETATADSAPDGDADRA
;
A
#
# COMPACT_ATOMS: atom_id res chain seq x y z
N VAL A 1 15.19 8.36 -11.56
CA VAL A 1 14.57 7.58 -10.47
C VAL A 1 15.61 6.74 -9.79
N THR A 2 15.63 6.74 -8.47
CA THR A 2 16.54 6.02 -7.59
C THR A 2 15.77 4.97 -6.77
N ALA A 3 16.49 4.03 -6.15
CA ALA A 3 15.85 3.08 -5.25
C ALA A 3 15.24 3.73 -3.99
N ARG A 4 15.63 4.98 -3.67
CA ARG A 4 15.10 5.74 -2.53
C ARG A 4 13.70 6.29 -2.78
N ASP A 5 13.32 6.45 -4.05
CA ASP A 5 12.00 6.94 -4.46
C ASP A 5 10.90 5.89 -4.23
N LEU A 6 11.28 4.63 -4.00
CA LEU A 6 10.35 3.59 -3.55
C LEU A 6 10.08 3.74 -2.05
N ASN A 7 8.82 3.62 -1.62
CA ASN A 7 8.42 3.75 -0.22
C ASN A 7 9.13 2.73 0.71
N GLY A 8 9.23 3.07 2.01
CA GLY A 8 9.96 2.28 3.00
C GLY A 8 9.46 0.84 3.16
N PRO A 9 8.14 0.60 3.32
CA PRO A 9 7.57 -0.74 3.40
C PRO A 9 7.95 -1.62 2.20
N ALA A 10 7.77 -1.14 0.97
CA ALA A 10 8.13 -1.88 -0.23
C ALA A 10 9.64 -2.20 -0.30
N ARG A 11 10.52 -1.23 0.06
CA ARG A 11 11.96 -1.48 0.14
C ARG A 11 12.32 -2.55 1.17
N ASN A 12 11.58 -2.63 2.28
CA ASN A 12 11.83 -3.65 3.29
C ASN A 12 11.58 -5.07 2.75
N GLU A 13 10.59 -5.27 1.91
CA GLU A 13 10.35 -6.57 1.26
C GLU A 13 11.51 -7.00 0.35
N LEU A 14 12.21 -6.04 -0.26
CA LEU A 14 13.34 -6.31 -1.15
C LEU A 14 14.63 -6.71 -0.42
N LYS A 15 14.73 -6.58 0.91
CA LYS A 15 15.94 -6.91 1.69
C LYS A 15 16.38 -8.38 1.61
N THR A 16 15.51 -9.26 1.16
CA THR A 16 15.81 -10.68 0.93
C THR A 16 16.63 -10.92 -0.35
N LEU A 17 16.74 -9.92 -1.22
CA LEU A 17 17.51 -9.95 -2.46
C LEU A 17 18.97 -9.51 -2.20
N SER A 18 19.87 -9.84 -3.11
CA SER A 18 21.20 -9.21 -3.12
C SER A 18 21.08 -7.69 -3.30
N LYS A 19 22.03 -6.92 -2.77
CA LYS A 19 21.98 -5.45 -2.80
C LYS A 19 21.75 -4.90 -4.20
N ASP A 20 22.50 -5.37 -5.18
CA ASP A 20 22.41 -4.87 -6.57
C ASP A 20 21.06 -5.21 -7.19
N ASN A 21 20.55 -6.42 -6.95
CA ASN A 21 19.24 -6.84 -7.44
C ASN A 21 18.12 -6.04 -6.75
N ALA A 22 18.19 -5.86 -5.43
CA ALA A 22 17.23 -5.05 -4.68
C ALA A 22 17.18 -3.61 -5.20
N GLU A 23 18.34 -3.01 -5.49
CA GLU A 23 18.41 -1.66 -6.02
C GLU A 23 17.80 -1.55 -7.42
N GLN A 24 18.10 -2.51 -8.31
CA GLN A 24 17.52 -2.55 -9.65
C GLN A 24 16.01 -2.73 -9.62
N VAL A 25 15.52 -3.68 -8.82
CA VAL A 25 14.08 -3.93 -8.64
C VAL A 25 13.38 -2.70 -8.08
N ALA A 26 13.94 -2.06 -7.04
CA ALA A 26 13.38 -0.84 -6.44
C ALA A 26 13.24 0.29 -7.45
N ARG A 27 14.23 0.51 -8.33
CA ARG A 27 14.15 1.52 -9.40
C ARG A 27 13.01 1.21 -10.39
N HIS A 28 12.82 -0.05 -10.76
CA HIS A 28 11.73 -0.44 -11.65
C HIS A 28 10.36 -0.23 -10.99
N LEU A 29 10.21 -0.61 -9.71
CA LEU A 29 8.95 -0.39 -8.98
C LEU A 29 8.64 1.09 -8.80
N ALA A 30 9.65 1.91 -8.43
CA ALA A 30 9.49 3.35 -8.32
C ALA A 30 9.13 4.00 -9.66
N MET A 31 9.70 3.50 -10.78
CA MET A 31 9.36 4.00 -12.11
C MET A 31 7.94 3.61 -12.50
N ALA A 32 7.52 2.37 -12.20
CA ALA A 32 6.15 1.92 -12.45
C ALA A 32 5.14 2.80 -11.68
N ALA A 33 5.39 3.08 -10.40
CA ALA A 33 4.55 3.96 -9.61
C ALA A 33 4.46 5.38 -10.16
N ARG A 34 5.57 5.92 -10.68
CA ARG A 34 5.60 7.27 -11.25
C ARG A 34 4.86 7.40 -12.59
N LEU A 35 4.86 6.34 -13.37
CA LEU A 35 4.32 6.35 -14.74
C LEU A 35 2.88 5.86 -14.84
N ILE A 36 2.31 5.33 -13.77
CA ILE A 36 1.04 4.61 -13.84
C ILE A 36 -0.11 5.46 -14.38
N ASP A 37 -0.10 6.75 -14.09
CA ASP A 37 -1.13 7.70 -14.52
C ASP A 37 -0.80 8.33 -15.89
N ASP A 38 0.48 8.54 -16.19
CA ASP A 38 0.94 9.22 -17.41
C ASP A 38 1.17 8.26 -18.58
N ASP A 39 1.78 7.09 -18.34
CA ASP A 39 2.08 6.06 -19.33
C ASP A 39 1.92 4.66 -18.72
N PRO A 40 0.67 4.18 -18.58
CA PRO A 40 0.38 2.88 -17.97
C PRO A 40 1.07 1.70 -18.66
N ALA A 41 1.26 1.77 -19.97
CA ALA A 41 1.91 0.71 -20.74
C ALA A 41 3.39 0.60 -20.36
N LEU A 42 4.11 1.71 -20.28
CA LEU A 42 5.50 1.75 -19.85
C LEU A 42 5.63 1.40 -18.35
N ALA A 43 4.69 1.85 -17.51
CA ALA A 43 4.62 1.43 -16.10
C ALA A 43 4.55 -0.09 -15.99
N HIS A 44 3.71 -0.74 -16.79
CA HIS A 44 3.57 -2.19 -16.82
C HIS A 44 4.85 -2.89 -17.28
N GLU A 45 5.56 -2.36 -18.29
CA GLU A 45 6.87 -2.89 -18.72
C GLU A 45 7.89 -2.87 -17.57
N HIS A 46 7.93 -1.79 -16.79
CA HIS A 46 8.78 -1.69 -15.62
C HIS A 46 8.40 -2.71 -14.53
N ALA A 47 7.12 -2.89 -14.25
CA ALA A 47 6.63 -3.91 -13.31
C ALA A 47 7.03 -5.33 -13.76
N LEU A 48 6.87 -5.64 -15.05
CA LEU A 48 7.31 -6.92 -15.62
C LEU A 48 8.84 -7.09 -15.55
N ALA A 49 9.61 -6.01 -15.73
CA ALA A 49 11.05 -6.06 -15.57
C ALA A 49 11.47 -6.42 -14.15
N ALA A 50 10.84 -5.81 -13.13
CA ALA A 50 11.03 -6.15 -11.73
C ALA A 50 10.69 -7.63 -11.45
N SER A 51 9.59 -8.13 -12.02
CA SER A 51 9.10 -9.48 -11.76
C SER A 51 10.01 -10.59 -12.28
N ARG A 52 10.84 -10.31 -13.32
CA ARG A 52 11.81 -11.28 -13.84
C ARG A 52 12.87 -11.71 -12.82
N SER A 53 13.27 -10.78 -11.96
CA SER A 53 14.33 -11.03 -10.95
C SER A 53 13.82 -11.16 -9.52
N ALA A 54 12.60 -10.70 -9.23
CA ALA A 54 12.03 -10.66 -7.89
C ALA A 54 10.58 -11.17 -7.80
N GLY A 55 10.19 -12.07 -8.68
CA GLY A 55 8.80 -12.57 -8.79
C GLY A 55 8.28 -13.37 -7.60
N ARG A 56 9.05 -13.55 -6.52
CA ARG A 56 8.61 -14.16 -5.26
C ARG A 56 8.34 -13.15 -4.15
N ILE A 57 8.50 -11.87 -4.45
CA ILE A 57 8.28 -10.76 -3.50
C ILE A 57 6.84 -10.25 -3.69
N ALA A 58 6.12 -10.03 -2.59
CA ALA A 58 4.71 -9.68 -2.64
C ALA A 58 4.48 -8.34 -3.34
N VAL A 59 5.19 -7.28 -2.96
CA VAL A 59 5.06 -5.95 -3.58
C VAL A 59 5.33 -5.96 -5.09
N VAL A 60 6.21 -6.85 -5.58
CA VAL A 60 6.46 -6.97 -7.03
C VAL A 60 5.24 -7.57 -7.73
N ARG A 61 4.59 -8.57 -7.14
CA ARG A 61 3.34 -9.15 -7.67
C ARG A 61 2.20 -8.16 -7.65
N GLU A 62 2.08 -7.41 -6.58
CA GLU A 62 1.13 -6.32 -6.44
C GLU A 62 1.31 -5.27 -7.54
N THR A 63 2.53 -4.77 -7.75
CA THR A 63 2.80 -3.77 -8.80
C THR A 63 2.47 -4.30 -10.20
N VAL A 64 2.80 -5.57 -10.50
CA VAL A 64 2.41 -6.17 -11.80
C VAL A 64 0.89 -6.26 -11.91
N ALA A 65 0.19 -6.61 -10.83
CA ALA A 65 -1.26 -6.71 -10.83
C ALA A 65 -1.94 -5.35 -11.06
N VAL A 66 -1.51 -4.31 -10.32
CA VAL A 66 -2.05 -2.96 -10.43
C VAL A 66 -1.80 -2.41 -11.83
N THR A 67 -0.59 -2.50 -12.36
CA THR A 67 -0.29 -2.02 -13.71
C THR A 67 -1.01 -2.83 -14.79
N ALA A 68 -1.20 -4.15 -14.63
CA ALA A 68 -1.99 -4.97 -15.54
C ALA A 68 -3.47 -4.54 -15.53
N TYR A 69 -4.02 -4.26 -14.35
CA TYR A 69 -5.38 -3.74 -14.21
C TYR A 69 -5.54 -2.41 -14.95
N THR A 70 -4.59 -1.47 -14.77
CA THR A 70 -4.64 -0.14 -15.39
C THR A 70 -4.62 -0.20 -16.92
N ILE A 71 -3.91 -1.18 -17.52
CA ILE A 71 -3.93 -1.39 -18.99
C ILE A 71 -5.08 -2.29 -19.48
N GLY A 72 -5.98 -2.72 -18.58
CA GLY A 72 -7.14 -3.55 -18.91
C GLY A 72 -6.85 -5.04 -19.05
N ASP A 73 -5.62 -5.52 -18.72
CA ASP A 73 -5.35 -6.97 -18.66
C ASP A 73 -5.81 -7.55 -17.31
N PHE A 74 -7.13 -7.59 -17.13
CA PHE A 74 -7.78 -8.10 -15.92
C PHE A 74 -7.45 -9.57 -15.64
N ALA A 75 -7.18 -10.36 -16.67
CA ALA A 75 -6.82 -11.77 -16.50
C ALA A 75 -5.45 -11.92 -15.87
N LEU A 76 -4.47 -11.11 -16.29
CA LEU A 76 -3.15 -11.02 -15.69
C LEU A 76 -3.24 -10.44 -14.27
N ALA A 77 -3.98 -9.35 -14.09
CA ALA A 77 -4.22 -8.74 -12.78
C ALA A 77 -4.70 -9.77 -11.75
N LEU A 78 -5.74 -10.54 -12.07
CA LEU A 78 -6.27 -11.61 -11.21
C LEU A 78 -5.23 -12.70 -10.88
N ARG A 79 -4.42 -13.11 -11.84
CA ARG A 79 -3.37 -14.10 -11.60
C ARG A 79 -2.34 -13.61 -10.61
N GLU A 80 -1.91 -12.36 -10.76
CA GLU A 80 -0.89 -11.75 -9.92
C GLU A 80 -1.45 -11.40 -8.54
N LEU A 81 -2.70 -10.91 -8.42
CA LEU A 81 -3.38 -10.66 -7.15
C LEU A 81 -3.55 -11.94 -6.32
N ARG A 82 -3.93 -13.06 -6.93
CA ARG A 82 -3.98 -14.35 -6.24
C ARG A 82 -2.61 -14.80 -5.74
N THR A 83 -1.56 -14.49 -6.51
CA THR A 83 -0.17 -14.77 -6.11
C THR A 83 0.26 -13.86 -4.98
N TYR A 84 -0.04 -12.56 -5.06
CA TYR A 84 0.18 -11.58 -4.00
C TYR A 84 -0.47 -12.04 -2.69
N ARG A 85 -1.77 -12.33 -2.71
CA ARG A 85 -2.53 -12.79 -1.53
C ARG A 85 -1.93 -14.04 -0.91
N ARG A 86 -1.48 -15.00 -1.73
CA ARG A 86 -0.85 -16.24 -1.26
C ARG A 86 0.52 -16.00 -0.61
N ILE A 87 1.29 -14.99 -1.06
CA ILE A 87 2.62 -14.66 -0.52
C ILE A 87 2.49 -13.78 0.72
N SER A 88 1.68 -12.72 0.65
CA SER A 88 1.53 -11.72 1.71
C SER A 88 0.62 -12.19 2.85
N GLY A 89 -0.36 -13.05 2.56
CA GLY A 89 -1.44 -13.41 3.48
C GLY A 89 -2.44 -12.27 3.72
N LYS A 90 -2.40 -11.19 2.92
CA LYS A 90 -3.24 -10.00 3.09
C LYS A 90 -4.41 -10.00 2.11
N ASP A 91 -5.48 -9.32 2.52
CA ASP A 91 -6.69 -9.08 1.72
C ASP A 91 -6.86 -7.60 1.33
N ASP A 92 -5.80 -6.79 1.44
CA ASP A 92 -5.80 -5.35 1.14
C ASP A 92 -6.08 -5.02 -0.35
N GLN A 93 -5.85 -5.97 -1.26
CA GLN A 93 -6.16 -5.84 -2.69
C GLN A 93 -7.47 -6.57 -3.11
N ILE A 94 -8.37 -6.83 -2.16
CA ILE A 94 -9.61 -7.58 -2.45
C ILE A 94 -10.56 -6.83 -3.38
N ALA A 95 -10.65 -5.51 -3.26
CA ALA A 95 -11.45 -4.66 -4.12
C ALA A 95 -11.00 -4.77 -5.58
N LEU A 96 -9.69 -4.68 -5.82
CA LEU A 96 -9.10 -4.83 -7.15
C LEU A 96 -9.32 -6.24 -7.73
N MET A 97 -9.33 -7.28 -6.89
CA MET A 97 -9.69 -8.64 -7.33
C MET A 97 -11.15 -8.72 -7.77
N VAL A 98 -12.07 -8.14 -7.02
CA VAL A 98 -13.50 -8.07 -7.33
C VAL A 98 -13.70 -7.34 -8.66
N ASP A 99 -13.08 -6.18 -8.82
CA ASP A 99 -13.23 -5.39 -10.04
C ASP A 99 -12.58 -6.06 -11.26
N SER A 100 -11.46 -6.75 -11.08
CA SER A 100 -10.86 -7.54 -12.14
C SER A 100 -11.72 -8.75 -12.56
N GLU A 101 -12.47 -9.39 -11.65
CA GLU A 101 -13.46 -10.44 -12.02
C GLU A 101 -14.60 -9.84 -12.86
N ARG A 102 -15.03 -8.60 -12.56
CA ARG A 102 -15.98 -7.86 -13.39
C ARG A 102 -15.40 -7.59 -14.78
N GLY A 103 -14.15 -7.09 -14.82
CA GLY A 103 -13.44 -6.78 -16.07
C GLY A 103 -13.27 -7.99 -17.02
N VAL A 104 -13.19 -9.21 -16.49
CA VAL A 104 -13.22 -10.44 -17.32
C VAL A 104 -14.65 -10.96 -17.58
N GLY A 105 -15.70 -10.19 -17.28
CA GLY A 105 -17.09 -10.51 -17.54
C GLY A 105 -17.69 -11.56 -16.60
N ARG A 106 -17.25 -11.62 -15.34
CA ARG A 106 -17.71 -12.59 -14.34
C ARG A 106 -18.22 -11.92 -13.06
N PRO A 107 -19.28 -11.08 -13.15
CA PRO A 107 -19.79 -10.32 -12.00
C PRO A 107 -20.30 -11.21 -10.85
N ASP A 108 -20.89 -12.37 -11.13
CA ASP A 108 -21.28 -13.35 -10.10
C ASP A 108 -20.06 -13.80 -9.28
N ARG A 109 -18.95 -14.09 -9.97
CA ARG A 109 -17.70 -14.48 -9.31
C ARG A 109 -17.08 -13.35 -8.52
N ALA A 110 -17.17 -12.12 -9.01
CA ALA A 110 -16.77 -10.91 -8.29
C ALA A 110 -17.47 -10.83 -6.92
N LEU A 111 -18.82 -11.02 -6.91
CA LEU A 111 -19.59 -11.04 -5.67
C LEU A 111 -19.20 -12.18 -4.73
N GLU A 112 -18.90 -13.38 -5.26
CA GLU A 112 -18.41 -14.49 -4.44
C GLU A 112 -17.07 -14.17 -3.78
N VAL A 113 -16.12 -13.60 -4.56
CA VAL A 113 -14.79 -13.22 -4.07
C VAL A 113 -14.89 -12.17 -2.97
N GLY A 114 -15.69 -11.12 -3.15
CA GLY A 114 -15.85 -10.06 -2.15
C GLY A 114 -16.54 -10.53 -0.86
N ARG A 115 -17.47 -11.51 -0.93
CA ARG A 115 -18.12 -12.08 0.24
C ARG A 115 -17.28 -13.08 1.01
N ALA A 116 -16.22 -13.61 0.40
CA ALA A 116 -15.36 -14.61 1.02
C ALA A 116 -14.41 -14.01 2.08
N VAL A 117 -14.34 -12.67 2.16
CA VAL A 117 -13.47 -11.96 3.12
C VAL A 117 -14.31 -11.37 4.25
N ASP A 118 -13.82 -11.48 5.46
CA ASP A 118 -14.42 -10.82 6.62
C ASP A 118 -14.12 -9.32 6.57
N ARG A 119 -15.11 -8.51 6.21
CA ARG A 119 -14.99 -7.05 6.08
C ARG A 119 -14.55 -6.38 7.38
N SER A 120 -14.83 -6.97 8.56
CA SER A 120 -14.46 -6.38 9.85
C SER A 120 -12.93 -6.37 10.08
N THR A 121 -12.19 -7.21 9.38
CA THR A 121 -10.73 -7.31 9.47
C THR A 121 -9.99 -6.38 8.50
N LEU A 122 -10.72 -5.77 7.56
CA LEU A 122 -10.14 -4.90 6.54
C LEU A 122 -9.94 -3.48 7.08
N PRO A 123 -8.90 -2.77 6.64
CA PRO A 123 -8.78 -1.32 6.79
C PRO A 123 -10.02 -0.58 6.24
N VAL A 124 -10.28 0.62 6.74
CA VAL A 124 -11.49 1.39 6.38
C VAL A 124 -11.55 1.69 4.89
N ASP A 125 -10.46 2.16 4.31
CA ASP A 125 -10.29 2.46 2.90
C ASP A 125 -10.57 1.23 2.03
N VAL A 126 -10.00 0.09 2.35
CA VAL A 126 -10.22 -1.19 1.64
C VAL A 126 -11.67 -1.65 1.74
N ARG A 127 -12.35 -1.41 2.89
CA ARG A 127 -13.80 -1.72 3.01
C ARG A 127 -14.65 -0.89 2.08
N VAL A 128 -14.32 0.39 1.96
CA VAL A 128 -15.03 1.31 1.07
C VAL A 128 -14.80 0.94 -0.39
N GLU A 129 -13.55 0.71 -0.78
CA GLU A 129 -13.21 0.26 -2.14
C GLU A 129 -13.93 -1.06 -2.49
N LEU A 130 -13.97 -2.01 -1.54
CA LEU A 130 -14.70 -3.26 -1.72
C LEU A 130 -16.21 -3.03 -1.90
N ALA A 131 -16.82 -2.12 -1.15
CA ALA A 131 -18.23 -1.79 -1.31
C ALA A 131 -18.51 -1.20 -2.69
N ILE A 132 -17.67 -0.31 -3.18
CA ILE A 132 -17.76 0.27 -4.53
C ILE A 132 -17.63 -0.82 -5.61
N ALA A 133 -16.63 -1.69 -5.51
CA ALA A 133 -16.43 -2.78 -6.47
C ALA A 133 -17.59 -3.78 -6.48
N MET A 134 -18.14 -4.10 -5.29
CA MET A 134 -19.30 -4.98 -5.14
C MET A 134 -20.58 -4.34 -5.72
N SER A 135 -20.76 -3.05 -5.51
CA SER A 135 -21.85 -2.26 -6.12
C SER A 135 -21.77 -2.31 -7.65
N GLY A 136 -20.58 -2.10 -8.21
CA GLY A 136 -20.36 -2.23 -9.64
C GLY A 136 -20.70 -3.64 -10.17
N ALA A 137 -20.34 -4.71 -9.43
CA ALA A 137 -20.71 -6.07 -9.81
C ALA A 137 -22.23 -6.31 -9.82
N ARG A 138 -22.97 -5.63 -8.93
CA ARG A 138 -24.45 -5.65 -8.94
C ARG A 138 -25.02 -4.93 -10.14
N LEU A 139 -24.45 -3.78 -10.51
CA LEU A 139 -24.86 -3.06 -11.73
C LEU A 139 -24.64 -3.91 -12.98
N ASP A 140 -23.51 -4.61 -13.09
CA ASP A 140 -23.21 -5.51 -14.22
C ASP A 140 -24.25 -6.65 -14.34
N LEU A 141 -24.91 -7.01 -13.25
CA LEU A 141 -26.00 -8.00 -13.20
C LEU A 141 -27.41 -7.40 -13.38
N GLY A 142 -27.52 -6.06 -13.51
CA GLY A 142 -28.80 -5.36 -13.56
C GLY A 142 -29.54 -5.32 -12.22
N GLU A 143 -28.83 -5.57 -11.10
CA GLU A 143 -29.38 -5.58 -9.74
C GLU A 143 -29.22 -4.21 -9.06
N THR A 144 -29.75 -3.14 -9.66
CA THR A 144 -29.49 -1.73 -9.29
C THR A 144 -29.87 -1.41 -7.85
N ASP A 145 -31.01 -1.91 -7.34
CA ASP A 145 -31.38 -1.72 -5.93
C ASP A 145 -30.38 -2.36 -4.98
N ARG A 146 -29.83 -3.52 -5.34
CA ARG A 146 -28.79 -4.17 -4.54
C ARG A 146 -27.45 -3.47 -4.66
N ALA A 147 -27.16 -2.84 -5.78
CA ALA A 147 -25.96 -2.02 -5.96
C ALA A 147 -25.99 -0.84 -4.97
N LEU A 148 -27.13 -0.17 -4.80
CA LEU A 148 -27.28 0.89 -3.81
C LEU A 148 -27.09 0.39 -2.38
N GLN A 149 -27.58 -0.82 -2.07
CA GLN A 149 -27.42 -1.44 -0.75
C GLN A 149 -25.96 -1.79 -0.42
N GLU A 150 -25.14 -2.18 -1.42
CA GLU A 150 -23.71 -2.44 -1.17
C GLU A 150 -22.94 -1.17 -0.75
N LEU A 151 -23.45 0.04 -1.13
CA LEU A 151 -22.88 1.33 -0.76
C LEU A 151 -23.45 1.89 0.55
N ASP A 152 -24.44 1.24 1.16
CA ASP A 152 -25.04 1.67 2.42
C ASP A 152 -24.22 1.13 3.60
N ILE A 153 -23.05 1.69 3.78
CA ILE A 153 -22.03 1.29 4.76
C ILE A 153 -21.85 2.38 5.82
N PRO A 154 -21.33 2.03 7.01
CA PRO A 154 -21.11 3.00 8.09
C PRO A 154 -20.17 4.15 7.71
N GLU A 155 -19.31 3.95 6.75
CA GLU A 155 -18.36 4.93 6.24
C GLU A 155 -18.98 5.99 5.33
N LEU A 156 -20.24 5.83 4.94
CA LEU A 156 -21.01 6.78 4.14
C LEU A 156 -21.53 7.92 5.05
N ASP A 157 -20.71 8.92 5.27
CA ASP A 157 -21.08 10.13 6.02
C ASP A 157 -21.24 11.32 5.06
N PRO A 158 -22.46 11.80 4.79
CA PRO A 158 -22.70 12.87 3.81
C PRO A 158 -22.19 14.23 4.26
N ASP A 159 -21.87 14.41 5.55
CA ASP A 159 -21.52 15.68 6.16
C ASP A 159 -20.00 15.80 6.44
N ARG A 160 -19.23 14.75 6.16
CA ARG A 160 -17.80 14.71 6.40
C ARG A 160 -17.02 14.15 5.19
N ALA A 161 -15.90 14.82 4.88
CA ALA A 161 -14.97 14.36 3.85
C ALA A 161 -13.82 13.58 4.46
N PHE A 162 -13.61 12.37 3.94
CA PHE A 162 -12.46 11.49 4.17
C PHE A 162 -11.83 11.20 2.81
N SER A 163 -10.62 10.68 2.78
CA SER A 163 -9.91 10.34 1.53
C SER A 163 -10.71 9.46 0.57
N TRP A 164 -11.59 8.62 1.09
CA TRP A 164 -12.47 7.73 0.32
C TRP A 164 -13.83 8.36 -0.07
N SER A 165 -14.23 9.50 0.54
CA SER A 165 -15.58 10.06 0.35
C SER A 165 -15.89 10.41 -1.11
N PRO A 166 -14.97 11.03 -1.89
CA PRO A 166 -15.27 11.37 -3.29
C PRO A 166 -15.68 10.15 -4.11
N ALA A 167 -14.91 9.07 -4.04
CA ALA A 167 -15.17 7.85 -4.79
C ALA A 167 -16.49 7.17 -4.35
N LEU A 168 -16.75 7.12 -3.03
CA LEU A 168 -17.96 6.52 -2.48
C LEU A 168 -19.23 7.31 -2.87
N PHE A 169 -19.15 8.65 -2.80
CA PHE A 169 -20.27 9.52 -3.17
C PHE A 169 -20.55 9.48 -4.67
N ALA A 170 -19.51 9.49 -5.51
CA ALA A 170 -19.66 9.34 -6.95
C ALA A 170 -20.24 7.96 -7.33
N ALA A 171 -19.80 6.89 -6.70
CA ALA A 171 -20.37 5.57 -6.93
C ALA A 171 -21.87 5.53 -6.57
N ARG A 172 -22.27 6.18 -5.46
CA ARG A 172 -23.68 6.29 -5.06
C ARG A 172 -24.49 7.12 -6.07
N ALA A 173 -23.94 8.24 -6.54
CA ALA A 173 -24.57 9.07 -7.58
C ALA A 173 -24.84 8.24 -8.84
N ALA A 174 -23.85 7.51 -9.34
CA ALA A 174 -23.98 6.68 -10.52
C ALA A 174 -25.10 5.62 -10.39
N VAL A 175 -25.20 4.96 -9.23
CA VAL A 175 -26.29 3.98 -8.99
C VAL A 175 -27.66 4.64 -8.94
N LEU A 176 -27.75 5.86 -8.38
CA LEU A 176 -29.00 6.61 -8.33
C LEU A 176 -29.47 7.08 -9.73
N GLU A 177 -28.53 7.44 -10.61
CA GLU A 177 -28.81 7.73 -12.02
C GLU A 177 -29.39 6.48 -12.73
N GLU A 178 -28.80 5.31 -12.54
CA GLU A 178 -29.33 4.04 -13.08
C GLU A 178 -30.74 3.69 -12.56
N LEU A 179 -31.09 4.18 -11.36
CA LEU A 179 -32.44 4.06 -10.78
C LEU A 179 -33.41 5.14 -11.27
N GLY A 180 -32.97 6.12 -12.10
CA GLY A 180 -33.77 7.27 -12.53
C GLY A 180 -34.08 8.27 -11.40
N ARG A 181 -33.24 8.28 -10.34
CA ARG A 181 -33.34 9.21 -9.18
C ARG A 181 -32.42 10.40 -9.37
N ASP A 182 -32.61 11.13 -10.48
CA ASP A 182 -31.67 12.14 -10.99
C ASP A 182 -31.39 13.28 -10.01
N GLU A 183 -32.43 13.74 -9.25
CA GLU A 183 -32.24 14.81 -8.27
C GLU A 183 -31.34 14.38 -7.10
N GLU A 184 -31.49 13.14 -6.64
CA GLU A 184 -30.65 12.60 -5.58
C GLU A 184 -29.23 12.29 -6.09
N ALA A 185 -29.13 11.79 -7.31
CA ALA A 185 -27.84 11.57 -7.97
C ALA A 185 -27.03 12.87 -8.07
N ALA A 186 -27.65 13.96 -8.53
CA ALA A 186 -27.01 15.27 -8.61
C ALA A 186 -26.53 15.78 -7.23
N GLN A 187 -27.30 15.54 -6.17
CA GLN A 187 -26.88 15.90 -4.80
C GLN A 187 -25.66 15.12 -4.34
N TRP A 188 -25.61 13.80 -4.62
CA TRP A 188 -24.45 12.98 -4.26
C TRP A 188 -23.23 13.29 -5.11
N GLN A 189 -23.41 13.58 -6.40
CA GLN A 189 -22.31 14.05 -7.26
C GLN A 189 -21.72 15.36 -6.75
N HIS A 190 -22.57 16.34 -6.38
CA HIS A 190 -22.10 17.59 -5.80
C HIS A 190 -21.30 17.36 -4.50
N ARG A 191 -21.73 16.42 -3.64
CA ARG A 191 -20.94 16.05 -2.45
C ARG A 191 -19.60 15.44 -2.79
N ALA A 192 -19.54 14.61 -3.85
CA ALA A 192 -18.30 14.03 -4.33
C ALA A 192 -17.32 15.13 -4.77
N ASP A 193 -17.79 16.10 -5.54
CA ASP A 193 -16.98 17.23 -6.03
C ASP A 193 -16.46 18.11 -4.88
N VAL A 194 -17.31 18.43 -3.90
CA VAL A 194 -16.92 19.19 -2.70
C VAL A 194 -15.89 18.44 -1.87
N ALA A 195 -16.10 17.13 -1.67
CA ALA A 195 -15.15 16.30 -0.92
C ALA A 195 -13.80 16.20 -1.64
N ALA A 196 -13.80 16.07 -2.96
CA ALA A 196 -12.58 16.04 -3.76
C ALA A 196 -11.78 17.35 -3.67
N ALA A 197 -12.48 18.49 -3.75
CA ALA A 197 -11.87 19.82 -3.60
C ALA A 197 -11.24 19.99 -2.22
N ALA A 198 -11.96 19.62 -1.15
CA ALA A 198 -11.47 19.74 0.22
C ALA A 198 -10.23 18.88 0.50
N ILE A 199 -10.15 17.69 -0.10
CA ILE A 199 -8.98 16.79 0.04
C ILE A 199 -7.80 17.35 -0.75
N GLY A 200 -8.02 17.82 -1.99
CA GLY A 200 -6.97 18.42 -2.81
C GLY A 200 -6.34 19.67 -2.18
N GLU A 201 -7.13 20.47 -1.47
CA GLU A 201 -6.62 21.60 -0.69
C GLU A 201 -5.75 21.15 0.49
N GLN A 202 -6.16 20.10 1.21
CA GLN A 202 -5.37 19.54 2.33
C GLN A 202 -4.04 18.94 1.88
N ASP A 203 -4.03 18.26 0.75
CA ASP A 203 -2.80 17.70 0.18
C ASP A 203 -1.85 18.80 -0.29
N ALA A 204 -2.38 19.88 -0.91
CA ALA A 204 -1.59 21.04 -1.31
C ALA A 204 -0.97 21.77 -0.11
N ASP A 205 -1.72 21.93 0.99
CA ASP A 205 -1.21 22.53 2.23
C ASP A 205 -0.15 21.64 2.90
N SER A 206 -0.23 20.32 2.76
CA SER A 206 0.75 19.38 3.32
C SER A 206 2.04 19.30 2.49
N GLU A 207 1.98 19.61 1.20
CA GLU A 207 3.16 19.71 0.32
C GLU A 207 3.93 21.02 0.52
N THR A 208 3.32 22.04 1.14
CA THR A 208 3.94 23.33 1.46
C THR A 208 4.58 23.35 2.86
N MET A 209 5.09 22.24 3.38
CA MET A 209 5.97 22.27 4.54
C MET A 209 7.29 22.93 4.12
N GLU A 210 7.48 24.19 4.56
CA GLU A 210 8.79 24.85 4.57
C GLU A 210 9.73 23.93 5.36
N ILE A 211 10.73 23.41 4.68
CA ILE A 211 11.86 22.78 5.34
C ILE A 211 12.68 23.96 5.90
N ASP A 212 12.47 24.32 7.17
CA ASP A 212 13.44 25.10 7.88
C ASP A 212 14.75 24.33 7.84
N GLU A 213 15.76 24.88 7.17
CA GLU A 213 17.12 24.38 7.22
C GLU A 213 17.48 24.27 8.71
N ILE A 214 17.59 23.03 9.19
CA ILE A 214 18.23 22.78 10.49
C ILE A 214 19.69 23.11 10.22
N ASP A 215 20.13 24.27 10.75
CA ASP A 215 21.54 24.63 10.82
C ASP A 215 22.31 23.42 11.35
N GLU A 216 23.27 22.93 10.57
CA GLU A 216 24.22 21.92 11.00
C GLU A 216 24.82 22.41 12.31
N ILE A 217 24.50 21.75 13.42
CA ILE A 217 25.23 21.92 14.66
C ILE A 217 26.64 21.42 14.36
N GLU A 218 27.57 22.34 14.14
CA GLU A 218 28.99 22.07 14.17
C GLU A 218 29.30 21.42 15.54
N LEU A 219 29.51 20.10 15.50
CA LEU A 219 30.08 19.39 16.62
C LEU A 219 31.56 19.85 16.69
N ASP A 220 31.85 20.73 17.62
CA ASP A 220 33.22 21.10 18.00
C ASP A 220 33.99 19.79 18.32
N ASP A 221 34.95 19.50 17.48
CA ASP A 221 35.88 18.37 17.54
C ASP A 221 37.10 18.67 18.44
N ASP A 222 36.91 19.49 19.46
CA ASP A 222 37.95 19.88 20.41
C ASP A 222 37.71 19.29 21.83
N ALA A 223 37.81 17.95 21.93
CA ALA A 223 37.96 17.30 23.24
C ALA A 223 38.86 16.03 23.15
N GLU A 224 40.02 16.15 22.50
CA GLU A 224 41.15 15.27 22.77
C GLU A 224 42.32 16.10 23.24
N GLU A 225 42.46 16.26 24.58
CA GLU A 225 43.73 16.41 25.28
C GLU A 225 43.44 16.42 26.79
N ASP A 226 43.84 15.40 27.45
CA ASP A 226 44.44 15.30 28.79
C ASP A 226 43.98 14.01 29.53
N LEU A 227 44.70 12.95 29.30
CA LEU A 227 44.98 11.95 30.33
C LEU A 227 46.30 11.24 29.99
N ALA A 228 47.38 11.87 30.43
CA ALA A 228 48.72 11.22 30.55
C ALA A 228 48.70 10.15 31.64
N PRO A 229 49.45 9.07 31.48
CA PRO A 229 49.46 7.97 32.42
C PRO A 229 50.40 8.26 33.59
N ASP A 230 49.90 8.15 34.79
CA ASP A 230 50.76 8.09 36.01
C ASP A 230 51.12 6.62 36.30
N ALA A 231 52.41 6.34 36.21
CA ALA A 231 53.03 5.09 36.55
C ALA A 231 53.64 5.19 37.94
N SER A 232 53.22 4.36 38.84
CA SER A 232 54.04 3.86 39.96
C SER A 232 53.32 2.69 40.67
N ALA A 233 53.81 1.51 40.49
CA ALA A 233 54.61 0.67 41.39
C ALA A 233 53.93 0.37 42.76
N GLU A 234 53.70 -0.85 43.03
CA GLU A 234 54.52 -1.83 43.81
C GLU A 234 53.69 -3.06 44.16
N THR A 235 54.21 -4.18 43.77
CA THR A 235 54.62 -5.39 44.53
C THR A 235 53.78 -5.85 45.72
N ALA A 236 53.32 -7.12 45.68
CA ALA A 236 53.73 -8.25 46.53
C ALA A 236 52.75 -9.42 46.48
N THR A 237 53.24 -10.48 45.99
CA THR A 237 53.46 -11.81 46.53
C THR A 237 52.30 -12.70 47.00
N ALA A 238 52.27 -13.86 46.35
CA ALA A 238 52.14 -15.21 46.89
C ALA A 238 50.76 -15.61 47.50
N ASP A 239 50.18 -16.71 47.26
CA ASP A 239 50.63 -18.10 47.29
C ASP A 239 49.41 -18.99 47.20
N SER A 240 49.67 -20.24 46.72
CA SER A 240 48.89 -21.44 47.01
C SER A 240 47.61 -21.78 46.25
N ALA A 241 47.81 -22.66 45.27
CA ALA A 241 46.93 -23.81 45.08
C ALA A 241 47.12 -24.83 46.23
N PRO A 242 46.37 -25.93 46.38
CA PRO A 242 45.83 -26.81 45.35
C PRO A 242 44.51 -27.55 45.67
N ASP A 243 44.13 -28.35 44.69
CA ASP A 243 43.51 -29.72 44.73
C ASP A 243 42.08 -29.95 45.19
N GLY A 244 41.52 -30.88 44.43
CA GLY A 244 40.55 -31.88 44.86
C GLY A 244 39.27 -31.88 44.02
N ASP A 245 39.21 -32.57 42.98
CA ASP A 245 38.94 -34.00 42.69
C ASP A 245 37.50 -34.44 42.90
N ALA A 246 37.04 -35.10 41.85
CA ALA A 246 36.08 -36.21 41.80
C ALA A 246 34.57 -35.93 41.99
N ASP A 247 33.87 -36.25 41.00
CA ASP A 247 33.23 -37.55 40.66
C ASP A 247 31.69 -37.58 40.78
N ARG A 248 31.09 -38.04 39.72
CA ARG A 248 29.83 -38.80 39.61
C ARG A 248 28.46 -38.14 39.90
N ALA A 249 27.63 -38.03 38.93
CA ALA A 249 26.70 -39.06 38.40
C ALA A 249 25.97 -38.49 37.17
#